data_67a67a0235e3b6486df7fb1e0df7d279
#
_entry.id   67a67a0235e3b6486df7fb1e0df7d279
#
_cell.length_a   1.000
_cell.length_b   1.000
_cell.length_c   1.000
_cell.angle_alpha   90.00
_cell.angle_beta   90.00
_cell.angle_gamma   90.00
#
_symmetry.space_group_name_H-M   'P 1'
#
loop_
_entity.id
_entity.type
_entity.pdbx_description
1 polymer ?
#
loop_
_entity_poly.entity_id
_entity_poly.type
_entity_poly.pdbx_seq_one_letter_code
_entity_poly.pdbx_strand_id
1 'polypeptide(L)'
;MKIKRNYLIKIAPAVLLVVGAYWLLGSDFFTFLIWWEMICLLGLVFMPVTSMMFRGFDDNGWMFSKVLAVAVCGYVQWLLACLKITPFTGITCVILTVICCLGSLLYGIKCKNRFPDSLPWEQAALVYREEILFFLVFLFWTYLAGFHPAAHGTEKYMDFG
;
A
#
# COMPACT_ATOMS: atom_id res chain seq x y z
N MET A 1 -19.64 -21.54 21.80
CA MET A 1 -18.49 -20.94 22.51
C MET A 1 -17.14 -21.11 21.78
N LYS A 2 -16.86 -22.23 21.11
CA LYS A 2 -15.61 -22.47 20.34
C LYS A 2 -15.41 -21.53 19.14
N ILE A 3 -16.47 -21.14 18.43
CA ILE A 3 -16.39 -20.28 17.23
C ILE A 3 -15.87 -18.87 17.59
N LYS A 4 -16.41 -18.25 18.65
CA LYS A 4 -15.94 -16.92 19.11
C LYS A 4 -14.46 -16.92 19.52
N ARG A 5 -13.97 -18.00 20.13
CA ARG A 5 -12.57 -18.11 20.56
C ARG A 5 -11.61 -18.15 19.37
N ASN A 6 -11.98 -18.82 18.27
CA ASN A 6 -11.13 -18.89 17.07
C ASN A 6 -11.01 -17.55 16.35
N TYR A 7 -12.08 -16.74 16.33
CA TYR A 7 -12.00 -15.38 15.75
C TYR A 7 -11.15 -14.45 16.63
N LEU A 8 -11.27 -14.50 17.95
CA LEU A 8 -10.47 -13.70 18.87
C LEU A 8 -8.97 -14.02 18.73
N ILE A 9 -8.58 -15.28 18.59
CA ILE A 9 -7.18 -15.68 18.40
C ILE A 9 -6.62 -15.15 17.07
N LYS A 10 -7.44 -15.05 16.01
CA LYS A 10 -7.01 -14.52 14.71
C LYS A 10 -6.89 -13.00 14.68
N ILE A 11 -7.71 -12.27 15.44
CA ILE A 11 -7.71 -10.82 15.48
C ILE A 11 -6.70 -10.26 16.50
N ALA A 12 -6.38 -11.03 17.53
CA ALA A 12 -5.48 -10.62 18.61
C ALA A 12 -4.12 -10.06 18.13
N PRO A 13 -3.43 -10.66 17.14
CA PRO A 13 -2.17 -10.11 16.65
C PRO A 13 -2.33 -8.72 16.03
N ALA A 14 -3.37 -8.50 15.23
CA ALA A 14 -3.63 -7.19 14.61
C ALA A 14 -3.94 -6.12 15.68
N VAL A 15 -4.74 -6.45 16.67
CA VAL A 15 -5.05 -5.52 17.77
C VAL A 15 -3.80 -5.19 18.57
N LEU A 16 -2.96 -6.18 18.90
CA LEU A 16 -1.70 -5.97 19.61
C LEU A 16 -0.75 -5.07 18.82
N LEU A 17 -0.69 -5.24 17.49
CA LEU A 17 0.14 -4.40 16.64
C LEU A 17 -0.34 -2.96 16.60
N VAL A 18 -1.64 -2.73 16.47
CA VAL A 18 -2.22 -1.37 16.48
C VAL A 18 -2.00 -0.69 17.82
N VAL A 19 -2.21 -1.39 18.93
CA VAL A 19 -1.96 -0.87 20.27
C VAL A 19 -0.46 -0.59 20.46
N GLY A 20 0.41 -1.49 20.02
CA GLY A 20 1.86 -1.30 20.07
C GLY A 20 2.32 -0.10 19.22
N ALA A 21 1.76 0.07 18.03
CA ALA A 21 2.05 1.22 17.18
C ALA A 21 1.61 2.54 17.84
N TYR A 22 0.43 2.56 18.45
CA TYR A 22 -0.04 3.73 19.20
C TYR A 22 0.91 4.11 20.34
N TRP A 23 1.39 3.12 21.07
CA TRP A 23 2.36 3.33 22.18
C TRP A 23 3.73 3.81 21.68
N LEU A 24 4.16 3.30 20.53
CA LEU A 24 5.48 3.58 19.96
C LEU A 24 5.55 4.96 19.31
N LEU A 25 4.50 5.34 18.55
CA LEU A 25 4.47 6.55 17.72
C LEU A 25 3.82 7.75 18.43
N GLY A 26 3.06 7.55 19.50
CA GLY A 26 2.40 8.63 20.24
C GLY A 26 1.54 9.53 19.34
N SER A 27 1.91 10.82 19.24
CA SER A 27 1.19 11.81 18.42
C SER A 27 1.15 11.48 16.92
N ASP A 28 2.16 10.79 16.41
CA ASP A 28 2.32 10.51 14.97
C ASP A 28 1.55 9.27 14.51
N PHE A 29 0.93 8.55 15.44
CA PHE A 29 0.16 7.35 15.17
C PHE A 29 -0.94 7.54 14.13
N PHE A 30 -1.70 8.61 14.20
CA PHE A 30 -2.78 8.87 13.24
C PHE A 30 -2.23 9.16 11.84
N THR A 31 -1.14 9.90 11.76
CA THR A 31 -0.47 10.16 10.47
C THR A 31 0.05 8.87 9.85
N PHE A 32 0.66 8.00 10.67
CA PHE A 32 1.09 6.67 10.26
C PHE A 32 -0.06 5.82 9.72
N LEU A 33 -1.19 5.78 10.42
CA LEU A 33 -2.37 5.01 9.97
C LEU A 33 -2.93 5.52 8.65
N ILE A 34 -3.02 6.84 8.47
CA ILE A 34 -3.48 7.44 7.22
C ILE A 34 -2.59 7.01 6.05
N TRP A 35 -1.26 7.06 6.21
CA TRP A 35 -0.33 6.62 5.18
C TRP A 35 -0.44 5.13 4.89
N TRP A 36 -0.52 4.31 5.93
CA TRP A 36 -0.69 2.85 5.77
C TRP A 36 -2.00 2.54 5.03
N GLU A 37 -3.11 3.14 5.43
CA GLU A 37 -4.42 2.94 4.80
C GLU A 37 -4.42 3.40 3.33
N MET A 38 -3.81 4.55 3.03
CA MET A 38 -3.67 5.05 1.66
C MET A 38 -2.93 4.07 0.76
N ILE A 39 -1.82 3.50 1.24
CA ILE A 39 -1.04 2.51 0.49
C ILE A 39 -1.85 1.23 0.29
N CYS A 40 -2.59 0.78 1.30
CA CYS A 40 -3.46 -0.40 1.19
C CYS A 40 -4.60 -0.17 0.20
N LEU A 41 -5.25 0.99 0.23
CA LEU A 41 -6.30 1.36 -0.73
C LEU A 41 -5.77 1.42 -2.16
N LEU A 42 -4.61 2.03 -2.37
CA LEU A 42 -3.95 2.05 -3.68
C LEU A 42 -3.65 0.62 -4.16
N GLY A 43 -3.11 -0.24 -3.29
CA GLY A 43 -2.86 -1.65 -3.59
C GLY A 43 -4.13 -2.39 -3.98
N LEU A 44 -5.23 -2.18 -3.24
CA LEU A 44 -6.54 -2.78 -3.54
C LEU A 44 -7.06 -2.37 -4.92
N VAL A 45 -6.95 -1.08 -5.26
CA VAL A 45 -7.38 -0.56 -6.56
C VAL A 45 -6.52 -1.10 -7.71
N PHE A 46 -5.23 -1.41 -7.46
CA PHE A 46 -4.32 -1.97 -8.46
C PHE A 46 -4.35 -3.51 -8.53
N MET A 47 -5.09 -4.19 -7.65
CA MET A 47 -5.24 -5.66 -7.70
C MET A 47 -5.62 -6.22 -9.07
N PRO A 48 -6.49 -5.59 -9.86
CA PRO A 48 -6.80 -6.09 -11.19
C PRO A 48 -5.57 -6.24 -12.10
N VAL A 49 -4.67 -5.29 -12.06
CA VAL A 49 -3.45 -5.32 -12.87
C VAL A 49 -2.45 -6.32 -12.32
N THR A 50 -2.22 -6.29 -10.99
CA THR A 50 -1.25 -7.20 -10.33
C THR A 50 -1.64 -8.65 -10.42
N SER A 51 -2.90 -8.98 -10.21
CA SER A 51 -3.37 -10.38 -10.30
C SER A 51 -3.19 -11.00 -11.68
N MET A 52 -3.15 -10.18 -12.71
CA MET A 52 -2.81 -10.67 -14.06
C MET A 52 -1.30 -10.88 -14.26
N MET A 53 -0.47 -10.04 -13.65
CA MET A 53 0.98 -10.15 -13.74
C MET A 53 1.51 -11.30 -12.87
N PHE A 54 0.91 -11.52 -11.71
CA PHE A 54 1.36 -12.46 -10.69
C PHE A 54 0.43 -13.66 -10.49
N ARG A 55 -0.15 -14.19 -11.56
CA ARG A 55 -1.08 -15.35 -11.52
C ARG A 55 -0.50 -16.62 -10.92
N GLY A 56 0.81 -16.75 -10.87
CA GLY A 56 1.49 -17.92 -10.31
C GLY A 56 1.73 -17.84 -8.81
N PHE A 57 1.34 -16.74 -8.16
CA PHE A 57 1.48 -16.56 -6.72
C PHE A 57 0.15 -16.89 -6.01
N ASP A 58 0.24 -17.51 -4.85
CA ASP A 58 -0.90 -17.92 -4.05
C ASP A 58 -1.73 -16.72 -3.54
N ASP A 59 -1.10 -15.54 -3.37
CA ASP A 59 -1.72 -14.28 -2.98
C ASP A 59 -2.24 -13.45 -4.18
N ASN A 60 -2.09 -13.95 -5.42
CA ASN A 60 -2.37 -13.20 -6.65
C ASN A 60 -1.63 -11.84 -6.73
N GLY A 61 -0.49 -11.72 -6.07
CA GLY A 61 0.33 -10.51 -6.06
C GLY A 61 -0.18 -9.41 -5.13
N TRP A 62 -0.88 -9.75 -4.05
CA TRP A 62 -1.38 -8.80 -3.06
C TRP A 62 -0.28 -7.88 -2.52
N MET A 63 0.84 -8.45 -2.08
CA MET A 63 1.98 -7.66 -1.57
C MET A 63 2.55 -6.72 -2.63
N PHE A 64 2.67 -7.21 -3.88
CA PHE A 64 3.18 -6.43 -5.00
C PHE A 64 2.24 -5.34 -5.47
N SER A 65 0.93 -5.45 -5.19
CA SER A 65 -0.06 -4.47 -5.62
C SER A 65 0.22 -3.08 -5.07
N LYS A 66 0.66 -2.99 -3.82
CA LYS A 66 1.02 -1.73 -3.15
C LYS A 66 2.23 -1.08 -3.80
N VAL A 67 3.28 -1.87 -4.02
CA VAL A 67 4.53 -1.41 -4.65
C VAL A 67 4.27 -0.97 -6.09
N LEU A 68 3.53 -1.78 -6.86
CA LEU A 68 3.19 -1.47 -8.25
C LEU A 68 2.35 -0.19 -8.35
N ALA A 69 1.37 -0.02 -7.46
CA ALA A 69 0.53 1.18 -7.44
C ALA A 69 1.36 2.45 -7.24
N VAL A 70 2.22 2.46 -6.22
CA VAL A 70 3.10 3.61 -5.94
C VAL A 70 4.07 3.84 -7.08
N ALA A 71 4.70 2.77 -7.60
CA ALA A 71 5.67 2.87 -8.69
C ALA A 71 5.04 3.41 -9.99
N VAL A 72 3.86 2.90 -10.38
CA VAL A 72 3.18 3.36 -11.61
C VAL A 72 2.73 4.81 -11.47
N CYS A 73 2.07 5.17 -10.36
CA CYS A 73 1.60 6.52 -10.14
C CYS A 73 2.77 7.52 -10.11
N GLY A 74 3.85 7.18 -9.38
CA GLY A 74 5.05 8.01 -9.30
C GLY A 74 5.78 8.13 -10.63
N TYR A 75 5.92 7.01 -11.36
CA TYR A 75 6.58 7.03 -12.67
C TYR A 75 5.82 7.87 -13.71
N VAL A 76 4.50 7.72 -13.78
CA VAL A 76 3.66 8.53 -14.69
C VAL A 76 3.81 10.01 -14.38
N GLN A 77 3.76 10.39 -13.10
CA GLN A 77 3.94 11.76 -12.67
C GLN A 77 5.33 12.30 -13.08
N TRP A 78 6.39 11.54 -12.77
CA TRP A 78 7.75 11.90 -13.11
C TRP A 78 7.94 12.05 -14.63
N LEU A 79 7.45 11.07 -15.41
CA LEU A 79 7.57 11.09 -16.87
C LEU A 79 6.90 12.30 -17.49
N LEU A 80 5.66 12.62 -17.08
CA LEU A 80 4.92 13.76 -17.61
C LEU A 80 5.56 15.11 -17.22
N ALA A 81 6.15 15.17 -16.04
CA ALA A 81 6.92 16.35 -15.62
C ALA A 81 8.20 16.51 -16.43
N CYS A 82 8.96 15.43 -16.68
CA CYS A 82 10.16 15.46 -17.51
C CYS A 82 9.84 15.86 -18.96
N LEU A 83 8.71 15.44 -19.50
CA LEU A 83 8.23 15.83 -20.83
C LEU A 83 7.66 17.25 -20.86
N LYS A 84 7.64 17.97 -19.71
CA LYS A 84 7.07 19.31 -19.55
C LYS A 84 5.58 19.40 -19.94
N ILE A 85 4.85 18.28 -19.87
CA ILE A 85 3.41 18.22 -20.16
C ILE A 85 2.61 18.73 -18.96
N THR A 86 3.04 18.35 -17.74
CA THR A 86 2.40 18.78 -16.49
C THR A 86 3.44 19.30 -15.50
N PRO A 87 3.11 20.31 -14.68
CA PRO A 87 3.99 20.74 -13.61
C PRO A 87 4.05 19.68 -12.51
N PHE A 88 5.18 19.55 -11.83
CA PHE A 88 5.35 18.66 -10.69
C PHE A 88 4.79 19.33 -9.43
N THR A 89 3.46 19.23 -9.23
CA THR A 89 2.75 19.81 -8.10
C THR A 89 1.87 18.76 -7.39
N GLY A 90 1.53 19.00 -6.12
CA GLY A 90 0.66 18.09 -5.37
C GLY A 90 -0.72 17.85 -6.05
N ILE A 91 -1.28 18.89 -6.68
CA ILE A 91 -2.57 18.78 -7.39
C ILE A 91 -2.45 17.86 -8.60
N THR A 92 -1.41 18.01 -9.42
CA THR A 92 -1.18 17.14 -10.58
C THR A 92 -0.88 15.69 -10.14
N CYS A 93 -0.16 15.49 -9.02
CA CYS A 93 0.03 14.17 -8.42
C CYS A 93 -1.31 13.48 -8.10
N VAL A 94 -2.22 14.20 -7.43
CA VAL A 94 -3.53 13.64 -7.08
C VAL A 94 -4.35 13.30 -8.32
N ILE A 95 -4.42 14.21 -9.29
CA ILE A 95 -5.16 14.00 -10.53
C ILE A 95 -4.63 12.78 -11.29
N LEU A 96 -3.31 12.67 -11.47
CA LEU A 96 -2.70 11.55 -12.19
C LEU A 96 -2.86 10.22 -11.44
N THR A 97 -2.77 10.24 -10.11
CA THR A 97 -3.06 9.06 -9.28
C THR A 97 -4.50 8.58 -9.49
N VAL A 98 -5.47 9.50 -9.48
CA VAL A 98 -6.88 9.17 -9.74
C VAL A 98 -7.05 8.59 -11.15
N ILE A 99 -6.40 9.16 -12.16
CA ILE A 99 -6.46 8.65 -13.54
C ILE A 99 -5.87 7.23 -13.62
N CYS A 100 -4.73 6.96 -12.98
CA CYS A 100 -4.12 5.63 -12.93
C CYS A 100 -5.03 4.63 -12.21
N CYS A 101 -5.66 5.03 -11.10
CA CYS A 101 -6.64 4.22 -10.37
C CYS A 101 -7.85 3.87 -11.24
N LEU A 102 -8.43 4.85 -11.92
CA LEU A 102 -9.54 4.62 -12.85
C LEU A 102 -9.13 3.69 -14.00
N GLY A 103 -7.92 3.85 -14.54
CA GLY A 103 -7.36 2.96 -15.55
C GLY A 103 -7.28 1.51 -15.08
N SER A 104 -6.79 1.28 -13.86
CA SER A 104 -6.72 -0.05 -13.25
C SER A 104 -8.10 -0.68 -13.06
N LEU A 105 -9.07 0.09 -12.55
CA LEU A 105 -10.44 -0.38 -12.36
C LEU A 105 -11.14 -0.71 -13.70
N LEU A 106 -11.01 0.16 -14.70
CA LEU A 106 -11.56 -0.09 -16.04
C LEU A 106 -10.95 -1.33 -16.69
N TYR A 107 -9.65 -1.54 -16.49
CA TYR A 107 -8.97 -2.75 -16.91
C TYR A 107 -9.55 -3.98 -16.21
N GLY A 108 -9.79 -3.90 -14.90
CA GLY A 108 -10.45 -4.93 -14.12
C GLY A 108 -11.83 -5.29 -14.66
N ILE A 109 -12.67 -4.29 -14.97
CA ILE A 109 -14.01 -4.50 -15.51
C ILE A 109 -13.96 -5.21 -16.86
N LYS A 110 -13.06 -4.78 -17.77
CA LYS A 110 -12.90 -5.41 -19.09
C LYS A 110 -12.37 -6.84 -19.01
N CYS A 111 -11.55 -7.14 -18.03
CA CYS A 111 -10.91 -8.45 -17.85
C CYS A 111 -11.62 -9.32 -16.80
N LYS A 112 -12.84 -9.00 -16.40
CA LYS A 112 -13.60 -9.67 -15.33
C LYS A 112 -13.61 -11.20 -15.42
N ASN A 113 -13.72 -11.76 -16.63
CA ASN A 113 -13.71 -13.21 -16.88
C ASN A 113 -12.35 -13.89 -16.61
N ARG A 114 -11.33 -13.12 -16.27
CA ARG A 114 -9.96 -13.61 -16.00
C ARG A 114 -9.60 -13.54 -14.50
N PHE A 115 -10.47 -12.99 -13.67
CA PHE A 115 -10.28 -12.97 -12.23
C PHE A 115 -10.83 -14.26 -11.59
N PRO A 116 -10.20 -14.78 -10.53
CA PRO A 116 -10.83 -15.79 -9.70
C PRO A 116 -12.11 -15.21 -9.08
N ASP A 117 -13.21 -15.96 -9.17
CA ASP A 117 -14.55 -15.52 -8.74
C ASP A 117 -14.66 -15.24 -7.23
N SER A 118 -13.75 -15.77 -6.44
CA SER A 118 -13.61 -15.51 -5.01
C SER A 118 -12.20 -15.86 -4.54
N LEU A 119 -11.68 -15.10 -3.58
CA LEU A 119 -10.49 -15.52 -2.85
C LEU A 119 -10.89 -16.71 -1.95
N PRO A 120 -10.31 -17.91 -2.13
CA PRO A 120 -10.50 -19.02 -1.20
C PRO A 120 -10.10 -18.58 0.21
N TRP A 121 -10.70 -19.19 1.23
CA TRP A 121 -10.39 -18.89 2.64
C TRP A 121 -8.88 -19.01 2.95
N GLU A 122 -8.18 -19.93 2.31
CA GLU A 122 -6.74 -20.12 2.44
C GLU A 122 -5.95 -18.91 1.94
N GLN A 123 -6.35 -18.33 0.80
CA GLN A 123 -5.75 -17.10 0.28
C GLN A 123 -6.01 -15.90 1.18
N ALA A 124 -7.21 -15.78 1.75
CA ALA A 124 -7.50 -14.72 2.70
C ALA A 124 -6.64 -14.80 3.97
N ALA A 125 -6.29 -16.01 4.42
CA ALA A 125 -5.37 -16.21 5.54
C ALA A 125 -3.93 -15.81 5.19
N LEU A 126 -3.50 -16.06 3.95
CA LEU A 126 -2.19 -15.64 3.44
C LEU A 126 -2.12 -14.11 3.36
N VAL A 127 -3.08 -13.49 2.69
CA VAL A 127 -3.20 -12.02 2.59
C VAL A 127 -3.19 -11.36 3.96
N TYR A 128 -3.88 -11.93 4.95
CA TYR A 128 -3.87 -11.42 6.32
C TYR A 128 -2.47 -11.46 6.96
N ARG A 129 -1.70 -12.55 6.75
CA ARG A 129 -0.33 -12.65 7.27
C ARG A 129 0.61 -11.65 6.59
N GLU A 130 0.47 -11.48 5.29
CA GLU A 130 1.22 -10.51 4.50
C GLU A 130 0.92 -9.09 4.95
N GLU A 131 -0.35 -8.79 5.27
CA GLU A 131 -0.73 -7.47 5.76
C GLU A 131 -0.16 -7.16 7.16
N ILE A 132 -0.13 -8.16 8.05
CA ILE A 132 0.54 -8.04 9.35
C ILE A 132 2.04 -7.78 9.15
N LEU A 133 2.68 -8.52 8.25
CA LEU A 133 4.11 -8.34 7.95
C LEU A 133 4.37 -6.95 7.36
N PHE A 134 3.55 -6.53 6.41
CA PHE A 134 3.66 -5.19 5.82
C PHE A 134 3.51 -4.09 6.87
N PHE A 135 2.50 -4.20 7.74
CA PHE A 135 2.29 -3.25 8.83
C PHE A 135 3.50 -3.18 9.77
N LEU A 136 4.07 -4.34 10.15
CA LEU A 136 5.27 -4.42 10.99
C LEU A 136 6.48 -3.75 10.35
N VAL A 137 6.76 -4.06 9.08
CA VAL A 137 7.91 -3.49 8.37
C VAL A 137 7.72 -1.98 8.18
N PHE A 138 6.51 -1.55 7.84
CA PHE A 138 6.18 -0.14 7.69
C PHE A 138 6.29 0.63 9.01
N LEU A 139 5.80 0.05 10.12
CA LEU A 139 5.95 0.61 11.46
C LEU A 139 7.42 0.72 11.88
N PHE A 140 8.20 -0.34 11.67
CA PHE A 140 9.62 -0.38 11.99
C PHE A 140 10.39 0.70 11.21
N TRP A 141 10.12 0.81 9.91
CA TRP A 141 10.75 1.83 9.07
C TRP A 141 10.36 3.25 9.47
N THR A 142 9.08 3.49 9.75
CA THR A 142 8.59 4.79 10.23
C THR A 142 9.24 5.17 11.55
N TYR A 143 9.36 4.22 12.47
CA TYR A 143 10.03 4.44 13.75
C TYR A 143 11.50 4.79 13.57
N LEU A 144 12.23 4.05 12.75
CA LEU A 144 13.63 4.38 12.43
C LEU A 144 13.78 5.75 11.77
N ALA A 145 12.91 6.10 10.85
CA ALA A 145 12.92 7.40 10.17
C ALA A 145 12.72 8.55 11.17
N GLY A 146 11.97 8.32 12.26
CA GLY A 146 11.75 9.30 13.32
C GLY A 146 13.02 9.70 14.07
N PHE A 147 14.09 8.88 14.07
CA PHE A 147 15.38 9.24 14.67
C PHE A 147 16.20 10.21 13.80
N HIS A 148 15.85 10.36 12.53
CA HIS A 148 16.49 11.31 11.62
C HIS A 148 15.46 12.25 10.98
N PRO A 149 14.77 13.09 11.77
CA PRO A 149 13.71 13.97 11.27
C PRO A 149 14.26 15.15 10.44
N ALA A 150 15.58 15.39 10.47
CA ALA A 150 16.18 16.50 9.76
C ALA A 150 16.13 16.26 8.24
N ALA A 151 15.46 17.16 7.54
CA ALA A 151 15.46 17.19 6.07
C ALA A 151 16.84 17.54 5.48
N HIS A 152 17.79 17.97 6.32
CA HIS A 152 19.11 18.41 5.93
C HIS A 152 20.17 17.32 6.22
N GLY A 153 20.27 16.33 5.35
CA GLY A 153 21.41 15.42 5.29
C GLY A 153 22.25 15.72 4.04
N THR A 154 23.50 15.31 4.02
CA THR A 154 24.45 15.56 2.93
C THR A 154 23.97 15.12 1.54
N GLU A 155 23.10 14.14 1.46
CA GLU A 155 22.53 13.64 0.19
C GLU A 155 21.25 14.39 -0.25
N LYS A 156 20.55 15.03 0.67
CA LYS A 156 19.26 15.69 0.38
C LYS A 156 19.41 17.04 -0.35
N TYR A 157 20.58 17.66 -0.32
CA TYR A 157 20.85 18.86 -1.11
C TYR A 157 20.88 18.60 -2.60
N MET A 158 21.16 17.36 -3.03
CA MET A 158 21.11 16.97 -4.44
C MET A 158 19.68 16.74 -4.96
N ASP A 159 18.76 16.37 -4.07
CA ASP A 159 17.38 16.03 -4.43
C ASP A 159 16.47 17.26 -4.49
N PHE A 160 16.87 18.38 -3.86
CA PHE A 160 16.10 19.62 -3.77
C PHE A 160 16.74 20.82 -4.53
N GLY A 161 17.83 20.57 -5.27
CA GLY A 161 18.56 21.57 -6.07
C GLY A 161 17.92 21.93 -7.41
#